data_49c2eb72fba83c63d15d0c43e2624ab0
#
_entry.id   49c2eb72fba83c63d15d0c43e2624ab0
#
_cell.length_a   1.000
_cell.length_b   1.000
_cell.length_c   1.000
_cell.angle_alpha   90.00
_cell.angle_beta   90.00
_cell.angle_gamma   90.00
#
_symmetry.space_group_name_H-M   'P 1'
#
loop_
_entity.id
_entity.type
_entity.pdbx_description
1 polymer ?
#
loop_
_entity_poly.entity_id
_entity_poly.type
_entity_poly.pdbx_seq_one_letter_code
_entity_poly.pdbx_strand_id
1 'polypeptide(L)'
;MKKTLLIDAGNSSLKWALLEAHPPTFTACLLSEMHSVLYADKSHTEIFKDVLSMQKTSDIDAVVMVSVLGDDFSRSSKELCAQYSLGLTRVESTTQLAGITVAYDEPIKLGTDRLVAMIASHHLANNQACIVVDAGTATTIDAVDAQGQHLGGLILSGLDLCSQSLLKNTELLISHSSGKSNKQPFEPKLFSNDTKQAIASGSLFGLAGAIDTICLNMEKEIKNKSMDSIIIKKFICGGSANEMIPYLKTDFTFVKDLVIQGLKVISTIKLPS
;
A
#
# COMPACT_ATOMS: atom_id res chain seq x y z
N MET A 1 -6.58 19.08 -21.86
CA MET A 1 -7.24 18.58 -20.63
C MET A 1 -6.22 18.63 -19.53
N LYS A 2 -6.61 19.12 -18.36
CA LYS A 2 -5.74 19.20 -17.21
C LYS A 2 -5.60 17.83 -16.58
N LYS A 3 -4.36 17.44 -16.22
CA LYS A 3 -4.04 16.14 -15.61
C LYS A 3 -3.46 16.34 -14.23
N THR A 4 -3.78 15.45 -13.32
CA THR A 4 -3.15 15.41 -11.99
C THR A 4 -2.24 14.19 -11.92
N LEU A 5 -0.99 14.38 -11.53
CA LEU A 5 -0.05 13.30 -11.27
C LEU A 5 -0.25 12.79 -9.83
N LEU A 6 -0.68 11.54 -9.70
CA LEU A 6 -0.83 10.84 -8.42
C LEU A 6 0.46 10.08 -8.12
N ILE A 7 1.00 10.23 -6.91
CA ILE A 7 2.27 9.63 -6.51
C ILE A 7 2.15 8.94 -5.16
N ASP A 8 2.59 7.69 -5.12
CA ASP A 8 2.84 6.92 -3.91
C ASP A 8 4.37 6.75 -3.74
N ALA A 9 4.96 7.49 -2.81
CA ALA A 9 6.37 7.43 -2.49
C ALA A 9 6.59 6.56 -1.23
N GLY A 10 6.65 5.26 -1.44
CA GLY A 10 6.92 4.25 -0.42
C GLY A 10 8.41 4.14 -0.06
N ASN A 11 8.76 3.22 0.87
CA ASN A 11 10.16 3.01 1.27
C ASN A 11 11.01 2.31 0.20
N SER A 12 10.42 1.44 -0.61
CA SER A 12 11.15 0.60 -1.58
C SER A 12 10.98 1.04 -3.03
N SER A 13 9.88 1.73 -3.35
CA SER A 13 9.54 2.14 -4.71
C SER A 13 8.71 3.41 -4.73
N LEU A 14 8.78 4.11 -5.86
CA LEU A 14 7.87 5.17 -6.21
C LEU A 14 6.91 4.65 -7.28
N LYS A 15 5.62 4.84 -7.06
CA LYS A 15 4.55 4.48 -7.99
C LYS A 15 3.80 5.73 -8.41
N TRP A 16 3.32 5.78 -9.66
CA TRP A 16 2.55 6.92 -10.14
C TRP A 16 1.55 6.55 -11.23
N ALA A 17 0.53 7.39 -11.36
CA ALA A 17 -0.42 7.38 -12.47
C ALA A 17 -0.88 8.81 -12.77
N LEU A 18 -1.36 9.04 -13.98
CA LEU A 18 -2.03 10.28 -14.34
C LEU A 18 -3.54 10.12 -14.17
N LEU A 19 -4.14 11.09 -13.50
CA LEU A 19 -5.59 11.23 -13.38
C LEU A 19 -6.06 12.26 -14.41
N GLU A 20 -6.88 11.82 -15.36
CA GLU A 20 -7.49 12.70 -16.37
C GLU A 20 -8.91 13.05 -15.93
N ALA A 21 -9.18 14.36 -15.77
CA ALA A 21 -10.52 14.85 -15.49
C ALA A 21 -11.32 15.00 -16.78
N HIS A 22 -12.44 14.32 -16.90
CA HIS A 22 -13.39 14.51 -18.00
C HIS A 22 -14.55 15.41 -17.55
N PRO A 23 -14.75 16.61 -18.15
CA PRO A 23 -15.97 17.36 -17.95
C PRO A 23 -17.16 16.67 -18.69
N PRO A 24 -18.42 16.72 -18.18
CA PRO A 24 -18.94 17.58 -17.13
C PRO A 24 -19.23 16.87 -15.80
N THR A 25 -18.89 15.59 -15.66
CA THR A 25 -19.16 14.83 -14.43
C THR A 25 -17.84 14.28 -13.86
N PHE A 26 -17.45 14.75 -12.68
CA PHE A 26 -16.28 14.26 -11.92
C PHE A 26 -16.32 12.74 -11.60
N THR A 27 -17.41 12.06 -11.93
CA THR A 27 -17.59 10.62 -11.74
C THR A 27 -16.82 9.75 -12.75
N ALA A 28 -16.30 10.33 -13.84
CA ALA A 28 -15.59 9.59 -14.90
C ALA A 28 -14.09 9.96 -15.00
N CYS A 29 -13.41 10.15 -13.86
CA CYS A 29 -11.95 10.31 -13.88
C CYS A 29 -11.28 9.00 -14.28
N LEU A 30 -10.53 9.01 -15.37
CA LEU A 30 -9.75 7.85 -15.83
C LEU A 30 -8.33 7.93 -15.26
N LEU A 31 -7.86 6.81 -14.72
CA LEU A 31 -6.45 6.62 -14.42
C LEU A 31 -5.73 6.11 -15.66
N SER A 32 -4.54 6.66 -15.92
CA SER A 32 -3.61 6.07 -16.87
C SER A 32 -3.12 4.69 -16.39
N GLU A 33 -2.33 4.05 -17.23
CA GLU A 33 -1.53 2.91 -16.80
C GLU A 33 -0.66 3.28 -15.59
N MET A 34 -0.53 2.34 -14.68
CA MET A 34 0.29 2.48 -13.49
C MET A 34 1.75 2.20 -13.79
N HIS A 35 2.60 3.08 -13.31
CA HIS A 35 4.05 2.94 -13.38
C HIS A 35 4.64 2.75 -11.99
N SER A 36 5.74 2.02 -11.92
CA SER A 36 6.49 1.79 -10.68
C SER A 36 7.97 1.73 -10.96
N VAL A 37 8.78 2.29 -10.08
CA VAL A 37 10.24 2.20 -10.12
C VAL A 37 10.77 1.92 -8.71
N LEU A 38 11.72 0.97 -8.62
CA LEU A 38 12.49 0.73 -7.40
C LEU A 38 13.57 1.79 -7.26
N TYR A 39 13.87 2.19 -6.05
CA TYR A 39 14.92 3.20 -5.83
C TYR A 39 16.32 2.71 -6.19
N ALA A 40 16.61 1.41 -5.99
CA ALA A 40 17.91 0.79 -6.29
C ALA A 40 19.08 1.66 -5.83
N ASP A 41 19.91 2.14 -6.78
CA ASP A 41 21.11 2.93 -6.49
C ASP A 41 20.87 4.46 -6.55
N LYS A 42 19.62 4.89 -6.83
CA LYS A 42 19.25 6.32 -6.91
C LYS A 42 18.55 6.77 -5.64
N SER A 43 18.80 8.03 -5.26
CA SER A 43 18.05 8.66 -4.17
C SER A 43 16.57 8.85 -4.54
N HIS A 44 15.71 8.91 -3.52
CA HIS A 44 14.27 9.18 -3.70
C HIS A 44 14.00 10.46 -4.50
N THR A 45 14.80 11.51 -4.26
CA THR A 45 14.69 12.79 -4.94
C THR A 45 15.08 12.71 -6.43
N GLU A 46 16.13 11.95 -6.77
CA GLU A 46 16.54 11.73 -8.17
C GLU A 46 15.46 10.98 -8.94
N ILE A 47 14.90 9.91 -8.36
CA ILE A 47 13.79 9.16 -8.99
C ILE A 47 12.57 10.07 -9.18
N PHE A 48 12.20 10.87 -8.18
CA PHE A 48 11.08 11.80 -8.30
C PHE A 48 11.30 12.83 -9.41
N LYS A 49 12.53 13.37 -9.51
CA LYS A 49 12.92 14.27 -10.59
C LYS A 49 12.81 13.60 -11.96
N ASP A 50 13.30 12.36 -12.08
CA ASP A 50 13.20 11.58 -13.32
C ASP A 50 11.72 11.40 -13.71
N VAL A 51 10.85 11.05 -12.78
CA VAL A 51 9.41 10.90 -13.02
C VAL A 51 8.81 12.22 -13.52
N LEU A 52 9.09 13.35 -12.89
CA LEU A 52 8.60 14.65 -13.34
C LEU A 52 9.13 15.02 -14.75
N SER A 53 10.39 14.71 -15.03
CA SER A 53 11.00 15.02 -16.34
C SER A 53 10.45 14.13 -17.48
N MET A 54 10.06 12.89 -17.17
CA MET A 54 9.44 11.98 -18.14
C MET A 54 8.02 12.40 -18.54
N GLN A 55 7.35 13.12 -17.68
CA GLN A 55 6.01 13.63 -17.97
C GLN A 55 6.11 14.89 -18.84
N LYS A 56 5.19 15.03 -19.79
CA LYS A 56 4.99 16.32 -20.47
C LYS A 56 4.37 17.28 -19.45
N THR A 57 5.24 18.00 -18.72
CA THR A 57 4.82 18.90 -17.63
C THR A 57 3.85 19.97 -18.07
N SER A 58 3.83 20.32 -19.38
CA SER A 58 2.81 21.20 -19.98
C SER A 58 1.37 20.71 -19.83
N ASP A 59 1.18 19.39 -19.65
CA ASP A 59 -0.13 18.75 -19.58
C ASP A 59 -0.57 18.46 -18.14
N ILE A 60 0.33 18.68 -17.16
CA ILE A 60 0.07 18.45 -15.73
C ILE A 60 -0.12 19.77 -15.01
N ASP A 61 -1.17 19.87 -14.19
CA ASP A 61 -1.46 21.07 -13.40
C ASP A 61 -1.07 20.90 -11.93
N ALA A 62 -1.16 19.68 -11.43
CA ALA A 62 -0.96 19.40 -10.01
C ALA A 62 -0.37 18.01 -9.78
N VAL A 63 0.30 17.87 -8.66
CA VAL A 63 0.78 16.61 -8.09
C VAL A 63 0.03 16.38 -6.78
N VAL A 64 -0.57 15.21 -6.62
CA VAL A 64 -1.13 14.74 -5.34
C VAL A 64 -0.32 13.55 -4.88
N MET A 65 0.29 13.65 -3.71
CA MET A 65 1.29 12.70 -3.26
C MET A 65 1.00 12.21 -1.84
N VAL A 66 1.11 10.91 -1.64
CA VAL A 66 1.34 10.30 -0.34
C VAL A 66 2.80 9.89 -0.24
N SER A 67 3.40 10.07 0.94
CA SER A 67 4.79 9.69 1.17
C SER A 67 4.99 9.25 2.61
N VAL A 68 5.72 8.15 2.78
CA VAL A 68 6.26 7.68 4.07
C VAL A 68 7.74 8.03 4.25
N LEU A 69 8.29 8.79 3.32
CA LEU A 69 9.67 9.28 3.34
C LEU A 69 9.78 10.54 4.20
N GLY A 70 10.95 10.74 4.81
CA GLY A 70 11.19 11.81 5.78
C GLY A 70 11.17 13.24 5.20
N ASP A 71 11.46 14.20 6.09
CA ASP A 71 11.34 15.64 5.82
C ASP A 71 12.23 16.14 4.67
N ASP A 72 13.38 15.52 4.45
CA ASP A 72 14.29 15.91 3.36
C ASP A 72 13.65 15.64 2.00
N PHE A 73 13.00 14.47 1.82
CA PHE A 73 12.24 14.20 0.61
C PHE A 73 11.03 15.13 0.47
N SER A 74 10.36 15.43 1.57
CA SER A 74 9.26 16.41 1.61
C SER A 74 9.65 17.76 1.06
N ARG A 75 10.79 18.29 1.53
CA ARG A 75 11.33 19.58 1.11
C ARG A 75 11.74 19.56 -0.36
N SER A 76 12.53 18.56 -0.74
CA SER A 76 13.01 18.39 -2.11
C SER A 76 11.88 18.22 -3.12
N SER A 77 10.82 17.46 -2.78
CA SER A 77 9.68 17.28 -3.66
C SER A 77 8.90 18.57 -3.88
N LYS A 78 8.76 19.41 -2.84
CA LYS A 78 8.11 20.72 -2.95
C LYS A 78 8.92 21.67 -3.85
N GLU A 79 10.23 21.72 -3.67
CA GLU A 79 11.13 22.53 -4.49
C GLU A 79 11.12 22.10 -5.95
N LEU A 80 11.17 20.78 -6.22
CA LEU A 80 11.11 20.25 -7.57
C LEU A 80 9.76 20.59 -8.25
N CYS A 81 8.63 20.38 -7.58
CA CYS A 81 7.34 20.77 -8.14
C CYS A 81 7.28 22.26 -8.47
N ALA A 82 7.83 23.12 -7.60
CA ALA A 82 7.90 24.57 -7.86
C ALA A 82 8.76 24.90 -9.10
N GLN A 83 9.91 24.21 -9.30
CA GLN A 83 10.75 24.39 -10.49
C GLN A 83 10.01 24.05 -11.79
N TYR A 84 9.08 23.09 -11.76
CA TYR A 84 8.24 22.71 -12.89
C TYR A 84 6.91 23.49 -12.95
N SER A 85 6.73 24.49 -12.07
CA SER A 85 5.48 25.28 -11.94
C SER A 85 4.24 24.42 -11.65
N LEU A 86 4.42 23.32 -10.90
CA LEU A 86 3.37 22.38 -10.52
C LEU A 86 2.94 22.63 -9.07
N GLY A 87 1.65 22.65 -8.81
CA GLY A 87 1.09 22.60 -7.45
C GLY A 87 1.33 21.23 -6.83
N LEU A 88 1.83 21.18 -5.59
CA LEU A 88 1.99 19.94 -4.82
C LEU A 88 1.02 19.93 -3.65
N THR A 89 0.13 18.92 -3.63
CA THR A 89 -0.68 18.58 -2.47
C THR A 89 -0.14 17.29 -1.86
N ARG A 90 0.41 17.37 -0.64
CA ARG A 90 0.75 16.19 0.15
C ARG A 90 -0.45 15.79 0.98
N VAL A 91 -0.79 14.51 0.90
CA VAL A 91 -1.79 13.91 1.79
C VAL A 91 -1.11 13.62 3.13
N GLU A 92 -1.72 14.06 4.21
CA GLU A 92 -1.25 13.83 5.57
C GLU A 92 -2.34 13.12 6.38
N SER A 93 -1.92 12.33 7.36
CA SER A 93 -2.87 11.68 8.26
C SER A 93 -3.47 12.69 9.22
N THR A 94 -4.78 12.84 9.13
CA THR A 94 -5.60 13.76 9.92
C THR A 94 -6.71 12.99 10.63
N THR A 95 -7.38 13.62 11.59
CA THR A 95 -8.50 13.00 12.32
C THR A 95 -9.58 12.47 11.39
N GLN A 96 -9.87 13.18 10.30
CA GLN A 96 -10.87 12.77 9.31
C GLN A 96 -10.43 13.16 7.90
N LEU A 97 -10.52 12.23 6.96
CA LEU A 97 -10.22 12.47 5.55
C LEU A 97 -11.06 11.55 4.66
N ALA A 98 -11.71 12.13 3.66
CA ALA A 98 -12.42 11.40 2.59
C ALA A 98 -13.38 10.29 3.12
N GLY A 99 -14.10 10.58 4.20
CA GLY A 99 -15.07 9.65 4.79
C GLY A 99 -14.46 8.68 5.82
N ILE A 100 -13.16 8.72 6.07
CA ILE A 100 -12.51 7.91 7.10
C ILE A 100 -12.19 8.76 8.32
N THR A 101 -12.61 8.31 9.52
CA THR A 101 -12.23 8.86 10.81
C THR A 101 -11.19 7.96 11.46
N VAL A 102 -10.01 8.51 11.77
CA VAL A 102 -8.85 7.77 12.27
C VAL A 102 -9.02 7.43 13.76
N ALA A 103 -8.69 6.18 14.13
CA ALA A 103 -8.79 5.69 15.51
C ALA A 103 -7.61 6.09 16.43
N TYR A 104 -6.51 6.60 15.86
CA TYR A 104 -5.33 6.93 16.64
C TYR A 104 -5.59 8.19 17.48
N ASP A 105 -5.13 8.19 18.73
CA ASP A 105 -5.18 9.37 19.61
C ASP A 105 -4.43 10.56 19.00
N GLU A 106 -3.32 10.27 18.33
CA GLU A 106 -2.55 11.21 17.52
C GLU A 106 -2.60 10.78 16.05
N PRO A 107 -3.54 11.30 15.25
CA PRO A 107 -3.76 10.85 13.86
C PRO A 107 -2.51 10.95 12.97
N ILE A 108 -1.65 11.93 13.22
CA ILE A 108 -0.39 12.10 12.46
C ILE A 108 0.58 10.91 12.59
N LYS A 109 0.42 10.07 13.62
CA LYS A 109 1.23 8.86 13.82
C LYS A 109 0.74 7.67 12.99
N LEU A 110 -0.43 7.73 12.40
CA LEU A 110 -0.87 6.73 11.44
C LEU A 110 -0.10 6.91 10.12
N GLY A 111 0.46 5.84 9.58
CA GLY A 111 1.06 5.88 8.25
C GLY A 111 0.05 6.38 7.21
N THR A 112 0.44 7.41 6.44
CA THR A 112 -0.47 8.05 5.49
C THR A 112 -0.86 7.10 4.35
N ASP A 113 0.03 6.18 3.95
CA ASP A 113 -0.24 5.09 3.02
C ASP A 113 -1.39 4.19 3.51
N ARG A 114 -1.41 3.85 4.80
CA ARG A 114 -2.48 3.07 5.43
C ARG A 114 -3.82 3.81 5.38
N LEU A 115 -3.83 5.11 5.72
CA LEU A 115 -5.03 5.95 5.64
C LEU A 115 -5.57 5.98 4.19
N VAL A 116 -4.70 6.20 3.22
CA VAL A 116 -5.08 6.26 1.80
C VAL A 116 -5.59 4.91 1.29
N ALA A 117 -4.98 3.79 1.73
CA ALA A 117 -5.47 2.45 1.42
C ALA A 117 -6.85 2.17 2.02
N MET A 118 -7.10 2.61 3.28
CA MET A 118 -8.43 2.53 3.91
C MET A 118 -9.49 3.33 3.15
N ILE A 119 -9.17 4.55 2.73
CA ILE A 119 -10.07 5.40 1.93
C ILE A 119 -10.47 4.68 0.63
N ALA A 120 -9.48 4.11 -0.09
CA ALA A 120 -9.76 3.34 -1.30
C ALA A 120 -10.65 2.13 -1.02
N SER A 121 -10.31 1.35 0.00
CA SER A 121 -11.02 0.12 0.36
C SER A 121 -12.47 0.38 0.76
N HIS A 122 -12.72 1.39 1.57
CA HIS A 122 -14.06 1.78 2.01
C HIS A 122 -14.91 2.28 0.83
N HIS A 123 -14.31 3.07 -0.07
CA HIS A 123 -14.97 3.50 -1.31
C HIS A 123 -15.31 2.31 -2.22
N LEU A 124 -14.37 1.38 -2.45
CA LEU A 124 -14.59 0.16 -3.24
C LEU A 124 -15.60 -0.80 -2.58
N ALA A 125 -15.70 -0.78 -1.27
CA ALA A 125 -16.72 -1.51 -0.51
C ALA A 125 -18.11 -0.87 -0.59
N ASN A 126 -18.30 0.25 -1.32
CA ASN A 126 -19.53 1.04 -1.35
C ASN A 126 -19.95 1.46 0.08
N ASN A 127 -19.02 1.95 0.86
CA ASN A 127 -19.19 2.35 2.27
C ASN A 127 -19.68 1.21 3.18
N GLN A 128 -19.38 -0.05 2.84
CA GLN A 128 -19.57 -1.19 3.74
C GLN A 128 -18.31 -1.37 4.61
N ALA A 129 -18.46 -2.07 5.73
CA ALA A 129 -17.31 -2.43 6.54
C ALA A 129 -16.26 -3.19 5.71
N CYS A 130 -14.98 -2.89 5.94
CA CYS A 130 -13.91 -3.55 5.20
C CYS A 130 -12.67 -3.80 6.06
N ILE A 131 -11.90 -4.81 5.64
CA ILE A 131 -10.56 -5.11 6.12
C ILE A 131 -9.64 -4.97 4.93
N VAL A 132 -8.53 -4.24 5.11
CA VAL A 132 -7.52 -4.04 4.08
C VAL A 132 -6.18 -4.60 4.54
N VAL A 133 -5.55 -5.39 3.68
CA VAL A 133 -4.20 -5.93 3.86
C VAL A 133 -3.30 -5.33 2.79
N ASP A 134 -2.25 -4.64 3.21
CA ASP A 134 -1.17 -4.23 2.30
C ASP A 134 0.07 -5.10 2.58
N ALA A 135 0.34 -6.04 1.67
CA ALA A 135 1.47 -6.96 1.72
C ALA A 135 2.69 -6.34 1.03
N GLY A 136 3.23 -5.28 1.64
CA GLY A 136 4.41 -4.55 1.20
C GLY A 136 5.69 -4.96 1.93
N THR A 137 6.63 -4.01 2.07
CA THR A 137 7.87 -4.16 2.87
C THR A 137 7.55 -4.48 4.33
N ALA A 138 6.55 -3.82 4.91
CA ALA A 138 5.79 -4.29 6.06
C ALA A 138 4.42 -4.78 5.56
N THR A 139 3.81 -5.72 6.27
CA THR A 139 2.42 -6.09 6.04
C THR A 139 1.53 -5.38 7.02
N THR A 140 0.62 -4.54 6.55
CA THR A 140 -0.35 -3.85 7.40
C THR A 140 -1.74 -4.44 7.24
N ILE A 141 -2.52 -4.47 8.31
CA ILE A 141 -3.91 -4.96 8.31
C ILE A 141 -4.73 -3.94 9.07
N ASP A 142 -5.67 -3.30 8.41
CA ASP A 142 -6.54 -2.27 8.98
C ASP A 142 -8.01 -2.62 8.78
N ALA A 143 -8.87 -2.22 9.73
CA ALA A 143 -10.30 -2.44 9.65
C ALA A 143 -11.07 -1.11 9.75
N VAL A 144 -12.08 -0.97 8.91
CA VAL A 144 -12.97 0.20 8.86
C VAL A 144 -14.42 -0.29 8.92
N ASP A 145 -15.26 0.33 9.74
CA ASP A 145 -16.67 0.01 9.79
C ASP A 145 -17.47 0.68 8.66
N ALA A 146 -18.77 0.40 8.59
CA ALA A 146 -19.65 0.96 7.56
C ALA A 146 -19.84 2.48 7.67
N GLN A 147 -19.55 3.08 8.82
CA GLN A 147 -19.62 4.53 9.06
C GLN A 147 -18.30 5.24 8.70
N GLY A 148 -17.30 4.50 8.25
CA GLY A 148 -15.97 5.03 7.94
C GLY A 148 -15.09 5.22 9.17
N GLN A 149 -15.49 4.65 10.33
CA GLN A 149 -14.64 4.68 11.51
C GLN A 149 -13.52 3.63 11.38
N HIS A 150 -12.28 4.07 11.38
CA HIS A 150 -11.13 3.18 11.53
C HIS A 150 -11.20 2.50 12.90
N LEU A 151 -11.20 1.18 12.93
CA LEU A 151 -11.30 0.40 14.18
C LEU A 151 -9.94 0.07 14.78
N GLY A 152 -8.87 0.37 14.06
CA GLY A 152 -7.50 0.02 14.39
C GLY A 152 -6.89 -0.96 13.39
N GLY A 153 -5.62 -1.26 13.58
CA GLY A 153 -4.90 -2.16 12.69
C GLY A 153 -3.61 -2.69 13.30
N LEU A 154 -2.97 -3.59 12.57
CA LEU A 154 -1.75 -4.28 12.96
C LEU A 154 -0.67 -4.11 11.88
N ILE A 155 0.58 -4.17 12.31
CA ILE A 155 1.75 -4.13 11.44
C ILE A 155 2.57 -5.38 11.71
N LEU A 156 2.87 -6.13 10.65
CA LEU A 156 3.72 -7.30 10.66
C LEU A 156 4.92 -7.06 9.74
N SER A 157 5.97 -7.85 9.92
CA SER A 157 7.06 -7.90 8.93
C SER A 157 6.51 -8.38 7.59
N GLY A 158 6.91 -7.75 6.49
CA GLY A 158 6.60 -8.24 5.15
C GLY A 158 7.37 -9.54 4.84
N LEU A 159 6.97 -10.23 3.78
CA LEU A 159 7.48 -11.57 3.43
C LEU A 159 9.01 -11.60 3.27
N ASP A 160 9.55 -10.65 2.50
CA ASP A 160 11.00 -10.54 2.27
C ASP A 160 11.74 -10.24 3.57
N LEU A 161 11.21 -9.35 4.40
CA LEU A 161 11.84 -8.98 5.67
C LEU A 161 11.87 -10.15 6.65
N CYS A 162 10.81 -10.97 6.71
CA CYS A 162 10.78 -12.21 7.49
C CYS A 162 11.90 -13.15 7.06
N SER A 163 12.01 -13.43 5.77
CA SER A 163 13.02 -14.34 5.21
C SER A 163 14.44 -13.80 5.41
N GLN A 164 14.69 -12.54 5.09
CA GLN A 164 16.01 -11.92 5.22
C GLN A 164 16.49 -11.81 6.66
N SER A 165 15.60 -11.52 7.60
CA SER A 165 15.91 -11.46 9.03
C SER A 165 16.46 -12.80 9.53
N LEU A 166 15.84 -13.91 9.13
CA LEU A 166 16.32 -15.26 9.48
C LEU A 166 17.62 -15.60 8.77
N LEU A 167 17.75 -15.29 7.48
CA LEU A 167 18.96 -15.56 6.69
C LEU A 167 20.17 -14.83 7.27
N LYS A 168 20.06 -13.55 7.59
CA LYS A 168 21.16 -12.76 8.19
C LYS A 168 21.64 -13.33 9.54
N ASN A 169 20.70 -13.80 10.37
CA ASN A 169 21.02 -14.35 11.68
C ASN A 169 21.47 -15.82 11.64
N THR A 170 21.37 -16.49 10.48
CA THR A 170 21.73 -17.89 10.30
C THR A 170 22.91 -18.08 9.34
N GLU A 171 23.66 -17.03 8.99
CA GLU A 171 24.84 -17.10 8.12
C GLU A 171 25.86 -18.16 8.54
N LEU A 172 26.01 -18.43 9.82
CA LEU A 172 26.84 -19.53 10.36
C LEU A 172 26.34 -20.92 9.94
N LEU A 173 25.06 -21.09 9.60
CA LEU A 173 24.46 -22.36 9.19
C LEU A 173 24.47 -22.54 7.65
N ILE A 174 24.58 -21.43 6.91
CA ILE A 174 24.48 -21.44 5.43
C ILE A 174 25.85 -21.54 4.75
N SER A 175 26.96 -21.26 5.47
CA SER A 175 28.32 -21.30 4.93
C SER A 175 28.75 -22.67 4.37
N HIS A 176 27.99 -23.72 4.60
CA HIS A 176 28.23 -25.06 4.05
C HIS A 176 27.41 -25.45 2.83
N SER A 177 26.52 -24.59 2.36
CA SER A 177 25.67 -24.89 1.20
C SER A 177 26.04 -24.06 -0.04
N SER A 178 27.17 -24.43 -0.69
CA SER A 178 27.53 -23.94 -2.03
C SER A 178 26.68 -24.63 -3.11
N GLY A 179 25.39 -24.31 -3.17
CA GLY A 179 24.49 -24.79 -4.20
C GLY A 179 24.25 -23.70 -5.24
N LYS A 180 24.45 -24.02 -6.53
CA LYS A 180 24.15 -23.17 -7.69
C LYS A 180 22.70 -22.69 -7.60
N SER A 181 22.49 -21.37 -7.68
CA SER A 181 21.18 -20.76 -7.81
C SER A 181 20.48 -21.24 -9.08
N ASN A 182 19.65 -22.26 -8.97
CA ASN A 182 18.72 -22.61 -10.03
C ASN A 182 17.63 -21.54 -10.07
N LYS A 183 17.45 -20.89 -11.22
CA LYS A 183 16.40 -19.88 -11.52
C LYS A 183 15.00 -20.52 -11.68
N GLN A 184 14.66 -21.53 -10.87
CA GLN A 184 13.29 -22.04 -10.87
C GLN A 184 12.41 -21.15 -9.99
N PRO A 185 11.13 -20.95 -10.36
CA PRO A 185 10.17 -20.28 -9.51
C PRO A 185 10.16 -20.92 -8.12
N PHE A 186 10.12 -20.08 -7.07
CA PHE A 186 10.02 -20.57 -5.71
C PHE A 186 8.68 -21.29 -5.51
N GLU A 187 8.73 -22.58 -5.15
CA GLU A 187 7.58 -23.38 -4.79
C GLU A 187 7.69 -23.74 -3.30
N PRO A 188 6.81 -23.23 -2.43
CA PRO A 188 6.89 -23.48 -1.01
C PRO A 188 6.54 -24.93 -0.66
N LYS A 189 7.26 -25.50 0.30
CA LYS A 189 7.10 -26.89 0.75
C LYS A 189 6.87 -26.97 2.24
N LEU A 190 5.87 -27.75 2.67
CA LEU A 190 5.65 -28.03 4.08
C LEU A 190 6.77 -28.89 4.70
N PHE A 191 7.38 -29.75 3.90
CA PHE A 191 8.49 -30.63 4.28
C PHE A 191 9.73 -30.25 3.49
N SER A 192 10.37 -29.13 3.90
CA SER A 192 11.60 -28.66 3.26
C SER A 192 12.79 -29.45 3.81
N ASN A 193 13.73 -29.76 2.93
CA ASN A 193 14.95 -30.53 3.24
C ASN A 193 16.25 -29.72 3.10
N ASP A 194 16.14 -28.41 2.92
CA ASP A 194 17.24 -27.45 3.00
C ASP A 194 16.82 -26.18 3.73
N THR A 195 17.81 -25.51 4.36
CA THR A 195 17.57 -24.36 5.24
C THR A 195 16.96 -23.16 4.50
N LYS A 196 17.38 -22.85 3.28
CA LYS A 196 16.87 -21.71 2.53
C LYS A 196 15.39 -21.89 2.18
N GLN A 197 15.07 -23.10 1.69
CA GLN A 197 13.66 -23.43 1.39
C GLN A 197 12.80 -23.48 2.64
N ALA A 198 13.34 -24.01 3.76
CA ALA A 198 12.61 -24.02 5.03
C ALA A 198 12.31 -22.61 5.53
N ILE A 199 13.28 -21.68 5.47
CA ILE A 199 13.09 -20.28 5.84
C ILE A 199 12.06 -19.62 4.92
N ALA A 200 12.18 -19.75 3.59
CA ALA A 200 11.27 -19.11 2.64
C ALA A 200 9.85 -19.67 2.78
N SER A 201 9.70 -21.00 2.85
CA SER A 201 8.39 -21.63 3.03
C SER A 201 7.76 -21.29 4.36
N GLY A 202 8.55 -21.31 5.45
CA GLY A 202 8.10 -20.96 6.79
C GLY A 202 7.65 -19.50 6.88
N SER A 203 8.39 -18.58 6.26
CA SER A 203 8.02 -17.15 6.19
C SER A 203 6.68 -16.97 5.46
N LEU A 204 6.51 -17.63 4.33
CA LEU A 204 5.27 -17.52 3.53
C LEU A 204 4.07 -18.11 4.27
N PHE A 205 4.15 -19.36 4.72
CA PHE A 205 3.05 -20.00 5.43
C PHE A 205 2.75 -19.33 6.78
N GLY A 206 3.80 -18.88 7.49
CA GLY A 206 3.64 -18.17 8.75
C GLY A 206 2.91 -16.85 8.58
N LEU A 207 3.31 -16.04 7.60
CA LEU A 207 2.68 -14.75 7.33
C LEU A 207 1.25 -14.91 6.79
N ALA A 208 1.01 -15.85 5.85
CA ALA A 208 -0.32 -16.15 5.34
C ALA A 208 -1.26 -16.63 6.47
N GLY A 209 -0.81 -17.54 7.32
CA GLY A 209 -1.57 -18.00 8.48
C GLY A 209 -1.87 -16.91 9.50
N ALA A 210 -0.92 -15.98 9.72
CA ALA A 210 -1.13 -14.82 10.57
C ALA A 210 -2.19 -13.88 9.99
N ILE A 211 -2.13 -13.55 8.70
CA ILE A 211 -3.13 -12.72 8.02
C ILE A 211 -4.52 -13.34 8.13
N ASP A 212 -4.66 -14.63 7.81
CA ASP A 212 -5.95 -15.33 7.92
C ASP A 212 -6.52 -15.25 9.33
N THR A 213 -5.70 -15.55 10.33
CA THR A 213 -6.12 -15.55 11.74
C THR A 213 -6.54 -14.15 12.19
N ILE A 214 -5.77 -13.12 11.83
CA ILE A 214 -6.05 -11.73 12.18
C ILE A 214 -7.36 -11.28 11.51
N CYS A 215 -7.50 -11.49 10.22
CA CYS A 215 -8.70 -11.09 9.46
C CYS A 215 -9.96 -11.79 9.96
N LEU A 216 -9.90 -13.08 10.28
CA LEU A 216 -11.02 -13.82 10.87
C LEU A 216 -11.43 -13.28 12.24
N ASN A 217 -10.46 -12.93 13.09
CA ASN A 217 -10.73 -12.36 14.39
C ASN A 217 -11.29 -10.92 14.27
N MET A 218 -10.73 -10.08 13.41
CA MET A 218 -11.28 -8.74 13.14
C MET A 218 -12.72 -8.84 12.62
N GLU A 219 -12.99 -9.73 11.67
CA GLU A 219 -14.34 -9.97 11.16
C GLU A 219 -15.31 -10.36 12.27
N LYS A 220 -14.91 -11.27 13.15
CA LYS A 220 -15.71 -11.69 14.31
C LYS A 220 -15.99 -10.53 15.27
N GLU A 221 -14.98 -9.73 15.57
CA GLU A 221 -15.13 -8.55 16.44
C GLU A 221 -16.08 -7.50 15.86
N ILE A 222 -15.97 -7.22 14.55
CA ILE A 222 -16.85 -6.28 13.85
C ILE A 222 -18.29 -6.79 13.87
N LYS A 223 -18.52 -8.08 13.57
CA LYS A 223 -19.85 -8.69 13.61
C LYS A 223 -20.47 -8.70 15.00
N ASN A 224 -19.67 -8.95 16.04
CA ASN A 224 -20.15 -8.96 17.42
C ASN A 224 -20.60 -7.58 17.92
N LYS A 225 -20.04 -6.50 17.37
CA LYS A 225 -20.43 -5.12 17.71
C LYS A 225 -21.62 -4.61 16.92
N SER A 226 -22.01 -5.32 15.85
CA SER A 226 -23.15 -4.95 15.02
C SER A 226 -24.40 -5.68 15.49
N MET A 227 -25.54 -4.97 15.55
CA MET A 227 -26.85 -5.57 15.84
C MET A 227 -27.42 -6.29 14.62
N ASP A 228 -26.97 -5.94 13.42
CA ASP A 228 -27.46 -6.48 12.15
C ASP A 228 -26.42 -7.38 11.49
N SER A 229 -26.88 -8.24 10.57
CA SER A 229 -26.00 -9.00 9.70
C SER A 229 -25.28 -8.05 8.74
N ILE A 230 -23.97 -7.87 8.94
CA ILE A 230 -23.16 -6.96 8.10
C ILE A 230 -22.27 -7.75 7.13
N ILE A 231 -22.11 -7.18 5.95
CA ILE A 231 -21.16 -7.66 4.95
C ILE A 231 -19.84 -6.95 5.20
N ILE A 232 -18.76 -7.71 5.31
CA ILE A 232 -17.40 -7.18 5.46
C ILE A 232 -16.62 -7.53 4.20
N LYS A 233 -16.21 -6.53 3.46
CA LYS A 233 -15.36 -6.69 2.28
C LYS A 233 -13.89 -6.80 2.71
N LYS A 234 -13.14 -7.66 2.04
CA LYS A 234 -11.73 -7.86 2.33
C LYS A 234 -10.91 -7.59 1.08
N PHE A 235 -9.94 -6.71 1.22
CA PHE A 235 -9.06 -6.30 0.12
C PHE A 235 -7.62 -6.64 0.47
N ILE A 236 -6.86 -7.05 -0.54
CA ILE A 236 -5.43 -7.26 -0.44
C ILE A 236 -4.71 -6.54 -1.57
N CYS A 237 -3.60 -5.88 -1.23
CA CYS A 237 -2.70 -5.22 -2.17
C CYS A 237 -1.24 -5.42 -1.74
N GLY A 238 -0.32 -4.71 -2.38
CA GLY A 238 1.10 -4.78 -2.08
C GLY A 238 1.89 -5.70 -3.01
N GLY A 239 3.22 -5.54 -2.99
CA GLY A 239 4.12 -6.25 -3.91
C GLY A 239 4.13 -7.76 -3.74
N SER A 240 3.98 -8.25 -2.50
CA SER A 240 3.97 -9.68 -2.17
C SER A 240 2.57 -10.31 -2.21
N ALA A 241 1.52 -9.54 -2.48
CA ALA A 241 0.14 -10.03 -2.44
C ALA A 241 -0.09 -11.23 -3.38
N ASN A 242 0.37 -11.13 -4.64
CA ASN A 242 0.19 -12.19 -5.63
C ASN A 242 0.88 -13.51 -5.24
N GLU A 243 2.01 -13.42 -4.52
CA GLU A 243 2.74 -14.59 -4.03
C GLU A 243 2.01 -15.24 -2.86
N MET A 244 1.30 -14.44 -2.06
CA MET A 244 0.62 -14.90 -0.83
C MET A 244 -0.79 -15.42 -1.07
N ILE A 245 -1.56 -14.82 -1.99
CA ILE A 245 -2.96 -15.15 -2.26
C ILE A 245 -3.21 -16.68 -2.40
N PRO A 246 -2.39 -17.46 -3.11
CA PRO A 246 -2.62 -18.91 -3.25
C PRO A 246 -2.59 -19.67 -1.91
N TYR A 247 -2.04 -19.10 -0.85
CA TYR A 247 -1.84 -19.72 0.46
C TYR A 247 -2.75 -19.14 1.54
N LEU A 248 -3.55 -18.12 1.19
CA LEU A 248 -4.59 -17.57 2.06
C LEU A 248 -5.86 -18.39 1.97
N LYS A 249 -6.51 -18.60 3.12
CA LYS A 249 -7.83 -19.24 3.24
C LYS A 249 -8.95 -18.20 3.19
N THR A 250 -8.65 -16.98 3.61
CA THR A 250 -9.57 -15.85 3.54
C THR A 250 -9.72 -15.42 2.09
N ASP A 251 -10.97 -15.25 1.65
CA ASP A 251 -11.26 -14.73 0.31
C ASP A 251 -11.05 -13.21 0.27
N PHE A 252 -10.09 -12.77 -0.52
CA PHE A 252 -9.73 -11.38 -0.71
C PHE A 252 -10.01 -10.92 -2.14
N THR A 253 -10.49 -9.70 -2.28
CA THR A 253 -10.43 -8.98 -3.55
C THR A 253 -9.03 -8.39 -3.70
N PHE A 254 -8.25 -8.89 -4.66
CA PHE A 254 -6.96 -8.27 -5.00
C PHE A 254 -7.17 -6.95 -5.72
N VAL A 255 -6.55 -5.89 -5.21
CA VAL A 255 -6.58 -4.55 -5.85
C VAL A 255 -5.15 -4.10 -6.07
N LYS A 256 -4.75 -4.08 -7.33
CA LYS A 256 -3.45 -3.54 -7.70
C LYS A 256 -3.41 -2.03 -7.37
N ASP A 257 -2.33 -1.59 -6.72
CA ASP A 257 -2.05 -0.17 -6.48
C ASP A 257 -3.18 0.58 -5.74
N LEU A 258 -3.66 -0.04 -4.66
CA LEU A 258 -4.78 0.45 -3.84
C LEU A 258 -4.54 1.89 -3.32
N VAL A 259 -3.29 2.23 -2.97
CA VAL A 259 -2.93 3.58 -2.52
C VAL A 259 -3.20 4.63 -3.61
N ILE A 260 -2.87 4.34 -4.86
CA ILE A 260 -3.19 5.26 -5.98
C ILE A 260 -4.70 5.39 -6.19
N GLN A 261 -5.47 4.32 -5.98
CA GLN A 261 -6.93 4.41 -6.01
C GLN A 261 -7.47 5.34 -4.91
N GLY A 262 -6.86 5.31 -3.73
CA GLY A 262 -7.21 6.23 -2.64
C GLY A 262 -6.84 7.68 -2.95
N LEU A 263 -5.68 7.93 -3.55
CA LEU A 263 -5.30 9.26 -4.04
C LEU A 263 -6.29 9.77 -5.10
N LYS A 264 -6.79 8.89 -5.97
CA LYS A 264 -7.86 9.24 -6.91
C LYS A 264 -9.12 9.70 -6.18
N VAL A 265 -9.56 8.96 -5.16
CA VAL A 265 -10.75 9.33 -4.34
C VAL A 265 -10.52 10.71 -3.71
N ILE A 266 -9.37 10.92 -3.06
CA ILE A 266 -9.03 12.20 -2.41
C ILE A 266 -9.03 13.35 -3.42
N SER A 267 -8.48 13.13 -4.62
CA SER A 267 -8.39 14.17 -5.66
C SER A 267 -9.76 14.57 -6.24
N THR A 268 -10.78 13.70 -6.13
CA THR A 268 -12.15 13.99 -6.59
C THR A 268 -12.97 14.74 -5.53
N ILE A 269 -12.55 14.68 -4.26
CA ILE A 269 -13.15 15.43 -3.17
C ILE A 269 -12.40 16.77 -3.13
N LYS A 270 -13.13 17.91 -3.26
CA LYS A 270 -12.49 19.22 -3.05
C LYS A 270 -11.90 19.23 -1.64
N LEU A 271 -10.57 19.13 -1.57
CA LEU A 271 -9.87 19.40 -0.32
C LEU A 271 -10.25 20.83 0.10
N PRO A 272 -10.64 21.07 1.38
CA PRO A 272 -10.82 22.43 1.85
C PRO A 272 -9.51 23.20 1.59
N SER A 273 -9.64 24.33 0.92
CA SER A 273 -8.56 25.27 0.59
C SER A 273 -7.93 25.85 1.85
#